data_2ee9b1bff9ccad99b98530bd957139f6
#
_entry.id   2ee9b1bff9ccad99b98530bd957139f6
#
_cell.length_a   1.000
_cell.length_b   1.000
_cell.length_c   1.000
_cell.angle_alpha   90.00
_cell.angle_beta   90.00
_cell.angle_gamma   90.00
#
_symmetry.space_group_name_H-M   'P 1'
#
loop_
_entity.id
_entity.type
_entity.pdbx_description
1 polymer ?
#
loop_
_entity_poly.entity_id
_entity_poly.type
_entity_poly.pdbx_seq_one_letter_code
_entity_poly.pdbx_strand_id
1 'polypeptide(L)'
;MKKIITVAFLSMTAIAFSQSNQIQNAINYLRNKELDKAKASADASTVHESTMNNPKAWMYRGKVYQAIYFDTSKVVKAYDLESAEKSLESYVKCLKLDKESVYKDEVKGPLVQATAAVSNKANYYKMNKEFDKALYCYELLEQALPYDFDQGMKRANITKEKLMYNKFDMYKYAANKEKTKEYADKLIDIKYKEPKIYTDMVKLSLIDRDTTKALDYIGKGKIMFEDNMELVNQEINIYLARNKTNELKTKLTDAINLSPDNEVLHAILANLYQKTNENDKAEAEYLKALEIKSDYEIANYNLGVMYFNMGNDWNDKLGALPPKETTKAKEYETKANEYFRKAVANFEKSYEVSPDKATKQQLRKLFLRLGETEKADKYK
;
A
#
# COMPACT_ATOMS: atom_id res chain seq x y z
N MET A 1 -55.40 -30.75 32.34
CA MET A 1 -54.05 -30.80 31.80
C MET A 1 -53.96 -31.13 30.31
N LYS A 2 -54.71 -32.10 29.74
CA LYS A 2 -54.64 -32.43 28.30
C LYS A 2 -54.98 -31.28 27.32
N LYS A 3 -55.96 -30.40 27.65
CA LYS A 3 -56.34 -29.26 26.76
C LYS A 3 -55.29 -28.13 26.67
N ILE A 4 -54.50 -27.91 27.71
CA ILE A 4 -53.44 -26.87 27.72
C ILE A 4 -52.24 -27.31 26.88
N ILE A 5 -51.90 -28.60 26.90
CA ILE A 5 -50.79 -29.16 26.09
C ILE A 5 -51.14 -29.12 24.59
N THR A 6 -52.39 -29.36 24.22
CA THR A 6 -52.83 -29.32 22.81
C THR A 6 -52.81 -27.89 22.24
N VAL A 7 -53.19 -26.88 23.05
CA VAL A 7 -53.13 -25.46 22.63
C VAL A 7 -51.69 -24.99 22.49
N ALA A 8 -50.80 -25.39 23.39
CA ALA A 8 -49.38 -25.05 23.29
C ALA A 8 -48.70 -25.71 22.06
N PHE A 9 -49.02 -26.94 21.72
CA PHE A 9 -48.52 -27.63 20.53
C PHE A 9 -49.07 -27.04 19.23
N LEU A 10 -50.35 -26.62 19.19
CA LEU A 10 -50.97 -25.95 18.06
C LEU A 10 -50.40 -24.52 17.84
N SER A 11 -50.10 -23.81 18.92
CA SER A 11 -49.46 -22.49 18.81
C SER A 11 -48.02 -22.56 18.33
N MET A 12 -47.22 -23.55 18.77
CA MET A 12 -45.87 -23.77 18.28
C MET A 12 -45.81 -24.17 16.80
N THR A 13 -46.73 -25.02 16.35
CA THR A 13 -46.85 -25.41 14.94
C THR A 13 -47.31 -24.25 14.06
N ALA A 14 -48.24 -23.42 14.50
CA ALA A 14 -48.69 -22.24 13.75
C ALA A 14 -47.58 -21.19 13.61
N ILE A 15 -46.76 -20.99 14.64
CA ILE A 15 -45.63 -20.09 14.61
C ILE A 15 -44.53 -20.62 13.67
N ALA A 16 -44.22 -21.92 13.70
CA ALA A 16 -43.27 -22.55 12.79
C ALA A 16 -43.70 -22.46 11.32
N PHE A 17 -44.99 -22.68 11.04
CA PHE A 17 -45.58 -22.50 9.70
C PHE A 17 -45.55 -21.05 9.24
N SER A 18 -45.76 -20.06 10.12
CA SER A 18 -45.67 -18.64 9.81
C SER A 18 -44.26 -18.24 9.40
N GLN A 19 -43.23 -18.81 10.00
CA GLN A 19 -41.83 -18.44 9.73
C GLN A 19 -41.24 -19.17 8.53
N SER A 20 -41.64 -20.41 8.21
CA SER A 20 -41.29 -21.05 6.94
C SER A 20 -41.89 -20.27 5.76
N ASN A 21 -43.02 -19.58 5.97
CA ASN A 21 -43.59 -18.66 5.00
C ASN A 21 -42.71 -17.44 4.76
N GLN A 22 -41.92 -16.95 5.74
CA GLN A 22 -41.03 -15.82 5.53
C GLN A 22 -39.89 -16.13 4.54
N ILE A 23 -39.33 -17.35 4.57
CA ILE A 23 -38.37 -17.78 3.54
C ILE A 23 -39.04 -17.77 2.17
N GLN A 24 -40.27 -18.33 2.06
CA GLN A 24 -41.00 -18.36 0.80
C GLN A 24 -41.42 -16.97 0.34
N ASN A 25 -41.79 -16.10 1.26
CA ASN A 25 -42.08 -14.68 0.94
C ASN A 25 -40.84 -13.96 0.41
N ALA A 26 -39.68 -14.13 1.06
CA ALA A 26 -38.41 -13.56 0.57
C ALA A 26 -38.08 -14.01 -0.86
N ILE A 27 -38.31 -15.31 -1.18
CA ILE A 27 -38.15 -15.88 -2.51
C ILE A 27 -39.09 -15.21 -3.52
N ASN A 28 -40.36 -15.11 -3.19
CA ASN A 28 -41.39 -14.57 -4.08
C ASN A 28 -41.15 -13.08 -4.34
N TYR A 29 -40.88 -12.27 -3.30
CA TYR A 29 -40.59 -10.85 -3.43
C TYR A 29 -39.28 -10.60 -4.19
N LEU A 30 -38.22 -11.40 -3.97
CA LEU A 30 -36.99 -11.31 -4.74
C LEU A 30 -37.23 -11.56 -6.23
N ARG A 31 -38.05 -12.61 -6.57
CA ARG A 31 -38.40 -12.90 -7.95
C ARG A 31 -39.21 -11.76 -8.60
N ASN A 32 -40.08 -11.13 -7.85
CA ASN A 32 -40.90 -10.00 -8.31
C ASN A 32 -40.15 -8.66 -8.28
N LYS A 33 -38.88 -8.63 -7.85
CA LYS A 33 -38.06 -7.42 -7.66
C LYS A 33 -38.62 -6.42 -6.64
N GLU A 34 -39.45 -6.89 -5.70
CA GLU A 34 -39.94 -6.11 -4.57
C GLU A 34 -38.93 -6.17 -3.42
N LEU A 35 -37.76 -5.50 -3.61
CA LEU A 35 -36.57 -5.70 -2.78
C LEU A 35 -36.73 -5.22 -1.34
N ASP A 36 -37.57 -4.24 -1.06
CA ASP A 36 -37.95 -3.77 0.29
C ASP A 36 -38.65 -4.88 1.08
N LYS A 37 -39.66 -5.51 0.47
CA LYS A 37 -40.41 -6.60 1.06
C LYS A 37 -39.56 -7.88 1.17
N ALA A 38 -38.74 -8.14 0.14
CA ALA A 38 -37.81 -9.26 0.14
C ALA A 38 -36.83 -9.15 1.33
N LYS A 39 -36.28 -7.94 1.56
CA LYS A 39 -35.38 -7.65 2.68
C LYS A 39 -36.06 -7.90 4.02
N ALA A 40 -37.26 -7.35 4.23
CA ALA A 40 -38.01 -7.54 5.49
C ALA A 40 -38.27 -9.00 5.78
N SER A 41 -38.71 -9.78 4.76
CA SER A 41 -38.98 -11.20 4.91
C SER A 41 -37.72 -12.05 5.14
N ALA A 42 -36.62 -11.71 4.44
CA ALA A 42 -35.34 -12.39 4.59
C ALA A 42 -34.75 -12.17 5.98
N ASP A 43 -34.76 -10.93 6.48
CA ASP A 43 -34.30 -10.61 7.83
C ASP A 43 -35.16 -11.33 8.90
N ALA A 44 -36.48 -11.31 8.79
CA ALA A 44 -37.38 -12.03 9.68
C ALA A 44 -37.11 -13.54 9.71
N SER A 45 -36.76 -14.13 8.55
CA SER A 45 -36.47 -15.56 8.46
C SER A 45 -35.17 -15.98 9.15
N THR A 46 -34.24 -15.08 9.41
CA THR A 46 -32.92 -15.39 9.99
C THR A 46 -32.78 -15.06 11.48
N VAL A 47 -33.81 -14.44 12.08
CA VAL A 47 -33.81 -14.12 13.52
C VAL A 47 -34.70 -15.03 14.33
N HIS A 48 -35.63 -15.76 13.72
CA HIS A 48 -36.56 -16.63 14.42
C HIS A 48 -35.92 -17.95 14.79
N GLU A 49 -36.18 -18.45 16.00
CA GLU A 49 -35.58 -19.65 16.57
C GLU A 49 -35.78 -20.90 15.70
N SER A 50 -36.93 -21.06 15.03
CA SER A 50 -37.21 -22.23 14.17
C SER A 50 -36.52 -22.19 12.81
N THR A 51 -36.01 -21.02 12.34
CA THR A 51 -35.44 -20.84 11.00
C THR A 51 -34.04 -20.26 11.00
N MET A 52 -33.54 -19.72 12.11
CA MET A 52 -32.21 -19.12 12.21
C MET A 52 -31.06 -20.09 11.90
N ASN A 53 -31.31 -21.40 12.06
CA ASN A 53 -30.36 -22.47 11.73
C ASN A 53 -30.64 -23.12 10.38
N ASN A 54 -31.59 -22.62 9.59
CA ASN A 54 -31.88 -23.13 8.27
C ASN A 54 -30.95 -22.52 7.21
N PRO A 55 -30.05 -23.27 6.55
CA PRO A 55 -29.15 -22.75 5.53
C PRO A 55 -29.89 -22.01 4.42
N LYS A 56 -31.07 -22.46 4.01
CA LYS A 56 -31.91 -21.86 2.97
C LYS A 56 -32.30 -20.41 3.30
N ALA A 57 -32.61 -20.13 4.58
CA ALA A 57 -32.93 -18.76 5.01
C ALA A 57 -31.76 -17.80 4.78
N TRP A 58 -30.56 -18.22 5.17
CA TRP A 58 -29.34 -17.45 5.00
C TRP A 58 -28.92 -17.30 3.52
N MET A 59 -29.10 -18.37 2.71
CA MET A 59 -28.85 -18.27 1.28
C MET A 59 -29.73 -17.20 0.63
N TYR A 60 -31.04 -17.20 0.89
CA TYR A 60 -31.95 -16.21 0.30
C TYR A 60 -31.74 -14.82 0.88
N ARG A 61 -31.37 -14.68 2.14
CA ARG A 61 -30.95 -13.40 2.69
C ARG A 61 -29.72 -12.86 1.94
N GLY A 62 -28.73 -13.71 1.66
CA GLY A 62 -27.56 -13.35 0.86
C GLY A 62 -27.94 -12.86 -0.53
N LYS A 63 -28.84 -13.58 -1.23
CA LYS A 63 -29.32 -13.19 -2.57
C LYS A 63 -30.08 -11.86 -2.58
N VAL A 64 -30.92 -11.62 -1.57
CA VAL A 64 -31.66 -10.37 -1.44
C VAL A 64 -30.72 -9.18 -1.25
N TYR A 65 -29.78 -9.28 -0.32
CA TYR A 65 -28.81 -8.22 -0.08
C TYR A 65 -27.87 -8.00 -1.27
N GLN A 66 -27.51 -9.08 -1.97
CA GLN A 66 -26.74 -8.99 -3.22
C GLN A 66 -27.53 -8.25 -4.30
N ALA A 67 -28.81 -8.52 -4.45
CA ALA A 67 -29.66 -7.81 -5.39
C ALA A 67 -29.77 -6.31 -5.07
N ILE A 68 -29.90 -5.95 -3.78
CA ILE A 68 -29.89 -4.54 -3.33
C ILE A 68 -28.57 -3.86 -3.68
N TYR A 69 -27.45 -4.51 -3.44
CA TYR A 69 -26.11 -3.94 -3.72
C TYR A 69 -25.88 -3.66 -5.21
N PHE A 70 -26.27 -4.61 -6.07
CA PHE A 70 -26.06 -4.50 -7.52
C PHE A 70 -27.18 -3.73 -8.26
N ASP A 71 -28.26 -3.33 -7.56
CA ASP A 71 -29.31 -2.53 -8.18
C ASP A 71 -28.76 -1.17 -8.66
N THR A 72 -29.26 -0.66 -9.75
CA THR A 72 -28.85 0.63 -10.32
C THR A 72 -29.57 1.83 -9.71
N SER A 73 -30.74 1.61 -9.10
CA SER A 73 -31.56 2.63 -8.47
C SER A 73 -30.92 3.14 -7.17
N LYS A 74 -30.81 4.47 -7.06
CA LYS A 74 -30.36 5.10 -5.80
C LYS A 74 -31.33 4.83 -4.65
N VAL A 75 -32.62 4.68 -4.92
CA VAL A 75 -33.65 4.41 -3.92
C VAL A 75 -33.45 3.02 -3.36
N VAL A 76 -33.23 1.99 -4.20
CA VAL A 76 -32.99 0.63 -3.76
C VAL A 76 -31.68 0.51 -2.99
N LYS A 77 -30.61 1.14 -3.47
CA LYS A 77 -29.32 1.15 -2.74
C LYS A 77 -29.43 1.79 -1.35
N ALA A 78 -30.35 2.73 -1.17
CA ALA A 78 -30.59 3.37 0.12
C ALA A 78 -31.35 2.48 1.11
N TYR A 79 -31.91 1.33 0.67
CA TYR A 79 -32.57 0.39 1.60
C TYR A 79 -31.59 -0.20 2.61
N ASP A 80 -30.32 -0.37 2.20
CA ASP A 80 -29.29 -0.82 3.12
C ASP A 80 -27.88 -0.52 2.55
N LEU A 81 -27.15 0.40 3.21
CA LEU A 81 -25.82 0.79 2.81
C LEU A 81 -24.75 -0.28 3.08
N GLU A 82 -25.05 -1.27 3.92
CA GLU A 82 -24.20 -2.40 4.26
C GLU A 82 -24.63 -3.68 3.52
N SER A 83 -25.35 -3.52 2.41
CA SER A 83 -25.91 -4.66 1.67
C SER A 83 -24.85 -5.63 1.14
N ALA A 84 -23.65 -5.15 0.76
CA ALA A 84 -22.57 -6.01 0.34
C ALA A 84 -22.07 -6.91 1.48
N GLU A 85 -21.83 -6.29 2.65
CA GLU A 85 -21.36 -6.96 3.86
C GLU A 85 -22.39 -8.00 4.34
N LYS A 86 -23.66 -7.61 4.43
CA LYS A 86 -24.76 -8.51 4.84
C LYS A 86 -25.00 -9.66 3.86
N SER A 87 -24.75 -9.43 2.56
CA SER A 87 -24.78 -10.48 1.56
C SER A 87 -23.71 -11.54 1.84
N LEU A 88 -22.44 -11.09 1.99
CA LEU A 88 -21.32 -12.00 2.25
C LEU A 88 -21.49 -12.76 3.56
N GLU A 89 -21.83 -12.06 4.64
CA GLU A 89 -22.15 -12.66 5.94
C GLU A 89 -23.18 -13.80 5.81
N SER A 90 -24.25 -13.53 5.05
CA SER A 90 -25.33 -14.47 4.87
C SER A 90 -24.89 -15.71 4.11
N TYR A 91 -24.11 -15.57 3.03
CA TYR A 91 -23.58 -16.73 2.31
C TYR A 91 -22.59 -17.54 3.15
N VAL A 92 -21.71 -16.89 3.90
CA VAL A 92 -20.79 -17.57 4.82
C VAL A 92 -21.58 -18.33 5.89
N LYS A 93 -22.63 -17.73 6.46
CA LYS A 93 -23.48 -18.37 7.46
C LYS A 93 -24.25 -19.55 6.86
N CYS A 94 -24.77 -19.41 5.64
CA CYS A 94 -25.41 -20.51 4.91
C CYS A 94 -24.45 -21.69 4.81
N LEU A 95 -23.24 -21.51 4.32
CA LEU A 95 -22.26 -22.59 4.12
C LEU A 95 -21.77 -23.19 5.45
N LYS A 96 -21.67 -22.39 6.53
CA LYS A 96 -21.38 -22.90 7.87
C LYS A 96 -22.47 -23.85 8.41
N LEU A 97 -23.72 -23.60 8.06
CA LEU A 97 -24.87 -24.39 8.49
C LEU A 97 -25.15 -25.58 7.58
N ASP A 98 -24.75 -25.52 6.31
CA ASP A 98 -25.01 -26.52 5.26
C ASP A 98 -24.03 -27.70 5.36
N LYS A 99 -24.23 -28.56 6.37
CA LYS A 99 -23.34 -29.70 6.66
C LYS A 99 -23.33 -30.76 5.55
N GLU A 100 -24.41 -30.87 4.80
CA GLU A 100 -24.59 -31.84 3.71
C GLU A 100 -24.23 -31.28 2.34
N SER A 101 -23.75 -30.00 2.28
CA SER A 101 -23.37 -29.32 1.04
C SER A 101 -24.50 -29.20 0.00
N VAL A 102 -25.75 -29.13 0.46
CA VAL A 102 -26.93 -29.03 -0.41
C VAL A 102 -26.95 -27.72 -1.22
N TYR A 103 -26.50 -26.62 -0.60
CA TYR A 103 -26.53 -25.28 -1.20
C TYR A 103 -25.18 -24.81 -1.78
N LYS A 104 -24.14 -25.64 -1.67
CA LYS A 104 -22.80 -25.33 -2.11
C LYS A 104 -22.75 -24.83 -3.56
N ASP A 105 -23.33 -25.57 -4.49
CA ASP A 105 -23.28 -25.24 -5.92
C ASP A 105 -24.09 -23.98 -6.26
N GLU A 106 -25.16 -23.72 -5.50
CA GLU A 106 -25.99 -22.54 -5.69
C GLU A 106 -25.34 -21.26 -5.10
N VAL A 107 -24.51 -21.40 -4.06
CA VAL A 107 -23.90 -20.28 -3.34
C VAL A 107 -22.48 -19.95 -3.82
N LYS A 108 -21.71 -20.90 -4.34
CA LYS A 108 -20.29 -20.69 -4.69
C LYS A 108 -20.05 -19.52 -5.63
N GLY A 109 -20.84 -19.36 -6.70
CA GLY A 109 -20.72 -18.24 -7.64
C GLY A 109 -21.12 -16.90 -7.02
N PRO A 110 -22.34 -16.79 -6.45
CA PRO A 110 -22.77 -15.60 -5.70
C PRO A 110 -21.83 -15.19 -4.57
N LEU A 111 -21.22 -16.14 -3.85
CA LEU A 111 -20.23 -15.87 -2.82
C LEU A 111 -19.02 -15.10 -3.38
N VAL A 112 -18.44 -15.55 -4.50
CA VAL A 112 -17.31 -14.86 -5.13
C VAL A 112 -17.69 -13.44 -5.54
N GLN A 113 -18.90 -13.22 -6.07
CA GLN A 113 -19.40 -11.88 -6.38
C GLN A 113 -19.54 -11.00 -5.12
N ALA A 114 -20.06 -11.57 -4.03
CA ALA A 114 -20.19 -10.87 -2.76
C ALA A 114 -18.82 -10.53 -2.15
N THR A 115 -17.80 -11.40 -2.27
CA THR A 115 -16.44 -11.07 -1.84
C THR A 115 -15.83 -9.93 -2.64
N ALA A 116 -16.07 -9.88 -3.96
CA ALA A 116 -15.64 -8.74 -4.79
C ALA A 116 -16.33 -7.43 -4.36
N ALA A 117 -17.63 -7.48 -4.07
CA ALA A 117 -18.39 -6.34 -3.57
C ALA A 117 -17.83 -5.83 -2.23
N VAL A 118 -17.57 -6.71 -1.26
CA VAL A 118 -17.00 -6.35 0.05
C VAL A 118 -15.57 -5.84 -0.09
N SER A 119 -14.77 -6.39 -1.01
CA SER A 119 -13.42 -5.87 -1.31
C SER A 119 -13.48 -4.44 -1.83
N ASN A 120 -14.45 -4.11 -2.71
CA ASN A 120 -14.66 -2.74 -3.18
C ASN A 120 -15.11 -1.81 -2.05
N LYS A 121 -15.96 -2.29 -1.14
CA LYS A 121 -16.37 -1.53 0.05
C LYS A 121 -15.19 -1.30 1.00
N ALA A 122 -14.32 -2.28 1.21
CA ALA A 122 -13.11 -2.12 2.02
C ALA A 122 -12.22 -1.00 1.45
N ASN A 123 -12.02 -0.97 0.12
CA ASN A 123 -11.27 0.10 -0.54
C ASN A 123 -11.95 1.47 -0.39
N TYR A 124 -13.28 1.52 -0.52
CA TYR A 124 -14.04 2.74 -0.29
C TYR A 124 -13.85 3.26 1.14
N TYR A 125 -13.98 2.42 2.16
CA TYR A 125 -13.79 2.78 3.55
C TYR A 125 -12.34 3.21 3.84
N LYS A 126 -11.36 2.53 3.25
CA LYS A 126 -9.94 2.94 3.34
C LYS A 126 -9.73 4.35 2.80
N MET A 127 -10.27 4.68 1.63
CA MET A 127 -10.15 6.01 1.02
C MET A 127 -10.81 7.10 1.87
N ASN A 128 -11.92 6.78 2.52
CA ASN A 128 -12.63 7.70 3.42
C ASN A 128 -12.09 7.70 4.86
N LYS A 129 -11.00 6.99 5.14
CA LYS A 129 -10.36 6.87 6.47
C LYS A 129 -11.27 6.23 7.53
N GLU A 130 -12.24 5.44 7.11
CA GLU A 130 -13.14 4.64 7.97
C GLU A 130 -12.48 3.28 8.24
N PHE A 131 -11.34 3.29 8.94
CA PHE A 131 -10.45 2.12 9.05
C PHE A 131 -11.11 0.92 9.74
N ASP A 132 -11.94 1.14 10.74
CA ASP A 132 -12.66 0.06 11.45
C ASP A 132 -13.62 -0.68 10.52
N LYS A 133 -14.33 0.05 9.65
CA LYS A 133 -15.21 -0.57 8.64
C LYS A 133 -14.42 -1.32 7.58
N ALA A 134 -13.26 -0.80 7.18
CA ALA A 134 -12.37 -1.52 6.26
C ALA A 134 -11.84 -2.80 6.90
N LEU A 135 -11.44 -2.77 8.17
CA LEU A 135 -11.02 -3.95 8.94
C LEU A 135 -12.13 -4.99 9.05
N TYR A 136 -13.35 -4.56 9.34
CA TYR A 136 -14.52 -5.44 9.36
C TYR A 136 -14.74 -6.14 8.00
N CYS A 137 -14.62 -5.40 6.89
CA CYS A 137 -14.70 -6.00 5.56
C CYS A 137 -13.61 -7.07 5.36
N TYR A 138 -12.36 -6.81 5.78
CA TYR A 138 -11.28 -7.82 5.66
C TYR A 138 -11.53 -9.04 6.55
N GLU A 139 -12.16 -8.88 7.71
CA GLU A 139 -12.58 -10.01 8.57
C GLU A 139 -13.66 -10.88 7.90
N LEU A 140 -14.64 -10.25 7.27
CA LEU A 140 -15.66 -10.97 6.50
C LEU A 140 -15.06 -11.74 5.32
N LEU A 141 -14.14 -11.10 4.58
CA LEU A 141 -13.41 -11.75 3.48
C LEU A 141 -12.61 -12.95 3.99
N GLU A 142 -11.93 -12.83 5.13
CA GLU A 142 -11.17 -13.93 5.75
C GLU A 142 -12.07 -15.11 6.15
N GLN A 143 -13.27 -14.82 6.66
CA GLN A 143 -14.26 -15.86 6.98
C GLN A 143 -14.80 -16.59 5.74
N ALA A 144 -14.74 -15.96 4.56
CA ALA A 144 -15.18 -16.55 3.30
C ALA A 144 -14.11 -17.44 2.64
N LEU A 145 -12.82 -17.25 2.94
CA LEU A 145 -11.72 -18.00 2.31
C LEU A 145 -11.87 -19.52 2.32
N PRO A 146 -12.35 -20.16 3.42
CA PRO A 146 -12.53 -21.61 3.43
C PRO A 146 -13.56 -22.15 2.40
N TYR A 147 -14.35 -21.24 1.83
CA TYR A 147 -15.42 -21.55 0.87
C TYR A 147 -15.08 -21.13 -0.57
N ASP A 148 -13.82 -20.86 -0.86
CA ASP A 148 -13.33 -20.55 -2.22
C ASP A 148 -13.15 -21.84 -3.04
N PHE A 149 -14.24 -22.58 -3.27
CA PHE A 149 -14.24 -23.90 -3.89
C PHE A 149 -13.60 -23.95 -5.28
N ASP A 150 -13.83 -22.91 -6.08
CA ASP A 150 -13.35 -22.82 -7.47
C ASP A 150 -12.15 -21.85 -7.62
N GLN A 151 -11.50 -21.49 -6.52
CA GLN A 151 -10.37 -20.52 -6.46
C GLN A 151 -10.70 -19.13 -7.08
N GLY A 152 -11.97 -18.75 -7.04
CA GLY A 152 -12.43 -17.45 -7.57
C GLY A 152 -11.89 -16.27 -6.78
N MET A 153 -11.86 -16.37 -5.46
CA MET A 153 -11.26 -15.35 -4.59
C MET A 153 -9.75 -15.27 -4.78
N LYS A 154 -9.06 -16.42 -4.88
CA LYS A 154 -7.63 -16.47 -5.13
C LYS A 154 -7.27 -15.81 -6.47
N ARG A 155 -8.04 -16.08 -7.54
CA ARG A 155 -7.84 -15.40 -8.85
C ARG A 155 -8.09 -13.89 -8.77
N ALA A 156 -8.96 -13.45 -7.88
CA ALA A 156 -9.20 -12.04 -7.59
C ALA A 156 -8.19 -11.43 -6.60
N ASN A 157 -7.10 -12.15 -6.28
CA ASN A 157 -6.08 -11.75 -5.32
C ASN A 157 -6.63 -11.51 -3.88
N ILE A 158 -7.72 -12.22 -3.52
CA ILE A 158 -8.25 -12.25 -2.16
C ILE A 158 -7.69 -13.50 -1.50
N THR A 159 -6.52 -13.39 -0.90
CA THR A 159 -5.82 -14.46 -0.20
C THR A 159 -5.60 -14.11 1.26
N LYS A 160 -5.30 -15.11 2.10
CA LYS A 160 -5.03 -14.91 3.52
C LYS A 160 -3.86 -13.92 3.73
N GLU A 161 -2.80 -14.08 2.97
CA GLU A 161 -1.60 -13.23 3.04
C GLU A 161 -1.91 -11.80 2.61
N LYS A 162 -2.69 -11.63 1.52
CA LYS A 162 -3.10 -10.30 1.05
C LYS A 162 -4.03 -9.59 2.04
N LEU A 163 -4.97 -10.32 2.63
CA LEU A 163 -5.84 -9.78 3.68
C LEU A 163 -5.06 -9.39 4.93
N MET A 164 -4.07 -10.20 5.31
CA MET A 164 -3.15 -9.89 6.41
C MET A 164 -2.37 -8.59 6.14
N TYR A 165 -1.85 -8.42 4.92
CA TYR A 165 -1.18 -7.17 4.51
C TYR A 165 -2.13 -5.97 4.52
N ASN A 166 -3.37 -6.15 4.03
CA ASN A 166 -4.35 -5.08 4.06
C ASN A 166 -4.69 -4.66 5.50
N LYS A 167 -4.82 -5.63 6.43
CA LYS A 167 -5.03 -5.33 7.85
C LYS A 167 -3.82 -4.60 8.47
N PHE A 168 -2.59 -5.02 8.15
CA PHE A 168 -1.38 -4.30 8.54
C PHE A 168 -1.46 -2.82 8.13
N ASP A 169 -1.82 -2.57 6.87
CA ASP A 169 -1.92 -1.21 6.31
C ASP A 169 -3.00 -0.38 7.03
N MET A 170 -4.15 -1.00 7.37
CA MET A 170 -5.21 -0.33 8.12
C MET A 170 -4.81 0.01 9.54
N TYR A 171 -4.20 -0.92 10.27
CA TYR A 171 -3.73 -0.65 11.63
C TYR A 171 -2.67 0.44 11.68
N LYS A 172 -1.80 0.49 10.66
CA LYS A 172 -0.82 1.57 10.50
C LYS A 172 -1.51 2.94 10.31
N TYR A 173 -2.49 3.02 9.40
CA TYR A 173 -3.24 4.27 9.17
C TYR A 173 -4.10 4.69 10.37
N ALA A 174 -4.61 3.73 11.13
CA ALA A 174 -5.32 3.97 12.38
C ALA A 174 -4.39 4.30 13.56
N ALA A 175 -3.07 4.39 13.32
CA ALA A 175 -2.03 4.62 14.33
C ALA A 175 -2.03 3.59 15.49
N ASN A 176 -2.55 2.38 15.25
CA ASN A 176 -2.52 1.29 16.22
C ASN A 176 -1.17 0.57 16.14
N LYS A 177 -0.20 1.06 16.90
CA LYS A 177 1.18 0.57 16.88
C LYS A 177 1.30 -0.92 17.23
N GLU A 178 0.54 -1.40 18.20
CA GLU A 178 0.62 -2.79 18.67
C GLU A 178 0.17 -3.75 17.56
N LYS A 179 -1.02 -3.49 16.97
CA LYS A 179 -1.52 -4.31 15.88
C LYS A 179 -0.67 -4.19 14.62
N THR A 180 -0.11 -3.00 14.33
CA THR A 180 0.82 -2.82 13.22
C THR A 180 2.04 -3.72 13.38
N LYS A 181 2.66 -3.77 14.56
CA LYS A 181 3.80 -4.65 14.85
C LYS A 181 3.41 -6.13 14.75
N GLU A 182 2.30 -6.53 15.38
CA GLU A 182 1.80 -7.91 15.34
C GLU A 182 1.63 -8.41 13.88
N TYR A 183 0.98 -7.62 13.04
CA TYR A 183 0.74 -8.02 11.65
C TYR A 183 1.98 -7.94 10.77
N ALA A 184 2.90 -7.00 11.03
CA ALA A 184 4.19 -6.95 10.37
C ALA A 184 5.02 -8.21 10.67
N ASP A 185 5.12 -8.62 11.94
CA ASP A 185 5.88 -9.80 12.34
C ASP A 185 5.31 -11.07 11.67
N LYS A 186 3.97 -11.24 11.66
CA LYS A 186 3.31 -12.34 10.94
C LYS A 186 3.62 -12.37 9.44
N LEU A 187 3.67 -11.21 8.79
CA LEU A 187 3.98 -11.08 7.36
C LEU A 187 5.45 -11.37 7.08
N ILE A 188 6.34 -10.96 7.97
CA ILE A 188 7.78 -11.25 7.90
C ILE A 188 8.03 -12.75 8.06
N ASP A 189 7.37 -13.40 9.02
CA ASP A 189 7.51 -14.84 9.27
C ASP A 189 7.12 -15.70 8.06
N ILE A 190 6.07 -15.31 7.34
CA ILE A 190 5.66 -16.00 6.10
C ILE A 190 6.43 -15.52 4.86
N LYS A 191 7.41 -14.63 5.03
CA LYS A 191 8.22 -14.05 3.95
C LYS A 191 7.38 -13.39 2.85
N TYR A 192 6.36 -12.63 3.26
CA TYR A 192 5.51 -11.91 2.33
C TYR A 192 6.33 -10.85 1.57
N LYS A 193 6.27 -10.89 0.24
CA LYS A 193 7.12 -10.09 -0.65
C LYS A 193 6.58 -8.65 -0.83
N GLU A 194 6.73 -7.83 0.20
CA GLU A 194 6.34 -6.41 0.19
C GLU A 194 7.36 -5.59 1.00
N PRO A 195 8.26 -4.82 0.34
CA PRO A 195 9.32 -4.09 1.03
C PRO A 195 8.80 -3.04 2.01
N LYS A 196 7.59 -2.52 1.76
CA LYS A 196 6.98 -1.49 2.60
C LYS A 196 6.74 -1.94 4.04
N ILE A 197 6.58 -3.24 4.28
CA ILE A 197 6.47 -3.80 5.65
C ILE A 197 7.72 -3.43 6.45
N TYR A 198 8.89 -3.68 5.88
CA TYR A 198 10.16 -3.42 6.55
C TYR A 198 10.42 -1.93 6.71
N THR A 199 10.21 -1.12 5.65
CA THR A 199 10.45 0.32 5.71
C THR A 199 9.51 1.03 6.69
N ASP A 200 8.25 0.61 6.78
CA ASP A 200 7.30 1.16 7.75
C ASP A 200 7.66 0.75 9.19
N MET A 201 8.15 -0.49 9.40
CA MET A 201 8.60 -0.95 10.73
C MET A 201 9.89 -0.26 11.17
N VAL A 202 10.79 0.06 10.25
CA VAL A 202 11.96 0.90 10.53
C VAL A 202 11.51 2.28 11.01
N LYS A 203 10.60 2.94 10.28
CA LYS A 203 10.05 4.25 10.66
C LYS A 203 9.40 4.20 12.05
N LEU A 204 8.59 3.18 12.31
CA LEU A 204 7.92 3.01 13.59
C LEU A 204 8.93 2.83 14.74
N SER A 205 9.99 2.02 14.51
CA SER A 205 11.05 1.81 15.50
C SER A 205 11.84 3.10 15.78
N LEU A 206 12.09 3.91 14.74
CA LEU A 206 12.76 5.21 14.91
C LEU A 206 11.89 6.22 15.68
N ILE A 207 10.59 6.22 15.48
CA ILE A 207 9.63 7.03 16.29
C ILE A 207 9.69 6.60 17.76
N ASP A 208 9.80 5.30 18.02
CA ASP A 208 9.94 4.74 19.37
C ASP A 208 11.39 4.89 19.93
N ARG A 209 12.30 5.53 19.18
CA ARG A 209 13.74 5.71 19.49
C ARG A 209 14.50 4.39 19.66
N ASP A 210 13.98 3.30 19.14
CA ASP A 210 14.62 1.98 19.15
C ASP A 210 15.39 1.74 17.84
N THR A 211 16.57 2.35 17.75
CA THR A 211 17.44 2.19 16.58
C THR A 211 18.01 0.78 16.42
N THR A 212 18.07 -0.01 17.49
CA THR A 212 18.51 -1.42 17.41
C THR A 212 17.48 -2.23 16.64
N LYS A 213 16.20 -2.07 17.00
CA LYS A 213 15.10 -2.73 16.30
C LYS A 213 14.92 -2.22 14.86
N ALA A 214 15.17 -0.92 14.63
CA ALA A 214 15.19 -0.37 13.28
C ALA A 214 16.24 -1.05 12.40
N LEU A 215 17.47 -1.22 12.88
CA LEU A 215 18.53 -1.93 12.16
C LEU A 215 18.24 -3.42 11.96
N ASP A 216 17.54 -4.10 12.89
CA ASP A 216 17.09 -5.48 12.73
C ASP A 216 16.09 -5.60 11.54
N TYR A 217 15.09 -4.71 11.47
CA TYR A 217 14.16 -4.69 10.33
C TYR A 217 14.85 -4.36 9.01
N ILE A 218 15.83 -3.46 9.01
CA ILE A 218 16.64 -3.19 7.80
C ILE A 218 17.38 -4.45 7.38
N GLY A 219 18.05 -5.14 8.30
CA GLY A 219 18.78 -6.37 7.99
C GLY A 219 17.88 -7.45 7.40
N LYS A 220 16.72 -7.69 8.02
CA LYS A 220 15.71 -8.64 7.51
C LYS A 220 15.17 -8.23 6.13
N GLY A 221 14.91 -6.94 5.93
CA GLY A 221 14.41 -6.41 4.67
C GLY A 221 15.43 -6.55 3.55
N LYS A 222 16.70 -6.27 3.81
CA LYS A 222 17.79 -6.37 2.81
C LYS A 222 18.07 -7.81 2.38
N ILE A 223 17.83 -8.82 3.23
CA ILE A 223 17.93 -10.23 2.82
C ILE A 223 16.90 -10.57 1.73
N MET A 224 15.74 -9.92 1.74
CA MET A 224 14.67 -10.19 0.77
C MET A 224 14.63 -9.20 -0.40
N PHE A 225 15.12 -7.99 -0.19
CA PHE A 225 15.05 -6.84 -1.11
C PHE A 225 16.39 -6.10 -1.08
N GLU A 226 17.43 -6.77 -1.62
CA GLU A 226 18.82 -6.31 -1.55
C GLU A 226 18.98 -4.89 -2.11
N ASP A 227 18.29 -4.58 -3.22
CA ASP A 227 18.35 -3.31 -3.93
C ASP A 227 17.33 -2.27 -3.45
N ASN A 228 16.65 -2.51 -2.32
CA ASN A 228 15.65 -1.56 -1.83
C ASN A 228 16.30 -0.29 -1.27
N MET A 229 16.32 0.75 -2.10
CA MET A 229 16.96 2.02 -1.80
C MET A 229 16.39 2.73 -0.56
N GLU A 230 15.11 2.52 -0.22
CA GLU A 230 14.52 3.12 0.98
C GLU A 230 15.13 2.52 2.25
N LEU A 231 15.29 1.18 2.30
CA LEU A 231 15.97 0.50 3.43
C LEU A 231 17.42 0.92 3.55
N VAL A 232 18.12 1.00 2.43
CA VAL A 232 19.51 1.42 2.39
C VAL A 232 19.66 2.87 2.87
N ASN A 233 18.82 3.78 2.41
CA ASN A 233 18.83 5.17 2.85
C ASN A 233 18.50 5.31 4.34
N GLN A 234 17.56 4.51 4.84
CA GLN A 234 17.24 4.48 6.28
C GLN A 234 18.44 3.98 7.10
N GLU A 235 19.15 2.94 6.63
CA GLU A 235 20.40 2.45 7.27
C GLU A 235 21.46 3.54 7.30
N ILE A 236 21.73 4.18 6.18
CA ILE A 236 22.67 5.30 6.06
C ILE A 236 22.33 6.39 7.07
N ASN A 237 21.07 6.81 7.14
CA ASN A 237 20.65 7.89 8.04
C ASN A 237 20.84 7.51 9.52
N ILE A 238 20.60 6.25 9.91
CA ILE A 238 20.84 5.75 11.26
C ILE A 238 22.34 5.79 11.59
N TYR A 239 23.20 5.28 10.69
CA TYR A 239 24.65 5.28 10.92
C TYR A 239 25.24 6.70 10.95
N LEU A 240 24.76 7.59 10.08
CA LEU A 240 25.15 9.01 10.11
C LEU A 240 24.75 9.69 11.43
N ALA A 241 23.50 9.47 11.90
CA ALA A 241 23.05 10.03 13.18
C ALA A 241 23.86 9.51 14.39
N ARG A 242 24.44 8.32 14.27
CA ARG A 242 25.29 7.69 15.29
C ARG A 242 26.78 7.95 15.11
N ASN A 243 27.18 8.77 14.14
CA ASN A 243 28.59 8.98 13.74
C ASN A 243 29.34 7.68 13.38
N LYS A 244 28.63 6.67 12.86
CA LYS A 244 29.17 5.37 12.44
C LYS A 244 29.51 5.30 10.95
N THR A 245 29.83 6.43 10.37
CA THR A 245 30.06 6.64 8.94
C THR A 245 31.16 5.73 8.38
N ASN A 246 32.25 5.51 9.14
CA ASN A 246 33.36 4.67 8.70
C ASN A 246 32.99 3.18 8.61
N GLU A 247 32.18 2.68 9.58
CA GLU A 247 31.67 1.30 9.52
C GLU A 247 30.84 1.05 8.26
N LEU A 248 29.99 2.03 7.90
CA LEU A 248 29.14 1.92 6.70
C LEU A 248 29.97 2.00 5.42
N LYS A 249 30.98 2.88 5.34
CA LYS A 249 31.90 2.93 4.20
C LYS A 249 32.60 1.60 3.99
N THR A 250 33.10 0.98 5.06
CA THR A 250 33.75 -0.34 5.00
C THR A 250 32.79 -1.39 4.45
N LYS A 251 31.58 -1.50 4.99
CA LYS A 251 30.58 -2.47 4.52
C LYS A 251 30.21 -2.29 3.05
N LEU A 252 30.08 -1.03 2.58
CA LEU A 252 29.81 -0.74 1.18
C LEU A 252 30.99 -1.10 0.29
N THR A 253 32.21 -0.78 0.73
CA THR A 253 33.42 -1.14 -0.01
C THR A 253 33.56 -2.67 -0.13
N ASP A 254 33.29 -3.40 0.93
CA ASP A 254 33.31 -4.87 0.94
C ASP A 254 32.25 -5.42 -0.04
N ALA A 255 31.05 -4.86 -0.05
CA ALA A 255 29.99 -5.26 -0.96
C ALA A 255 30.32 -4.95 -2.42
N ILE A 256 30.96 -3.80 -2.72
CA ILE A 256 31.45 -3.44 -4.07
C ILE A 256 32.54 -4.41 -4.53
N ASN A 257 33.45 -4.83 -3.66
CA ASN A 257 34.48 -5.79 -4.00
C ASN A 257 33.90 -7.16 -4.40
N LEU A 258 32.76 -7.53 -3.85
CA LEU A 258 32.04 -8.77 -4.20
C LEU A 258 31.17 -8.60 -5.45
N SER A 259 30.68 -7.40 -5.71
CA SER A 259 29.77 -7.08 -6.82
C SER A 259 30.16 -5.73 -7.46
N PRO A 260 31.29 -5.67 -8.21
CA PRO A 260 31.83 -4.43 -8.72
C PRO A 260 30.97 -3.78 -9.82
N ASP A 261 30.09 -4.54 -10.45
CA ASP A 261 29.16 -4.07 -11.49
C ASP A 261 27.79 -3.69 -10.94
N ASN A 262 27.68 -3.44 -9.63
CA ASN A 262 26.42 -3.02 -9.01
C ASN A 262 26.37 -1.48 -8.89
N GLU A 263 25.69 -0.82 -9.84
CA GLU A 263 25.52 0.63 -9.89
C GLU A 263 24.89 1.21 -8.60
N VAL A 264 24.08 0.41 -7.92
CA VAL A 264 23.39 0.82 -6.69
C VAL A 264 24.39 1.01 -5.56
N LEU A 265 25.32 0.06 -5.36
CA LEU A 265 26.33 0.13 -4.30
C LEU A 265 27.26 1.34 -4.50
N HIS A 266 27.70 1.58 -5.73
CA HIS A 266 28.50 2.75 -6.07
C HIS A 266 27.76 4.06 -5.78
N ALA A 267 26.50 4.19 -6.18
CA ALA A 267 25.71 5.40 -5.91
C ALA A 267 25.49 5.63 -4.40
N ILE A 268 25.32 4.56 -3.61
CA ILE A 268 25.19 4.67 -2.15
C ILE A 268 26.49 5.16 -1.52
N LEU A 269 27.63 4.58 -1.93
CA LEU A 269 28.94 4.97 -1.43
C LEU A 269 29.25 6.43 -1.81
N ALA A 270 28.90 6.84 -3.04
CA ALA A 270 29.01 8.21 -3.50
C ALA A 270 28.20 9.17 -2.61
N ASN A 271 26.95 8.85 -2.33
CA ASN A 271 26.09 9.64 -1.43
C ASN A 271 26.69 9.76 -0.03
N LEU A 272 27.30 8.69 0.48
CA LEU A 272 27.97 8.69 1.77
C LEU A 272 29.21 9.60 1.79
N TYR A 273 30.04 9.55 0.73
CA TYR A 273 31.16 10.46 0.58
C TYR A 273 30.70 11.92 0.46
N GLN A 274 29.65 12.20 -0.29
CA GLN A 274 29.07 13.53 -0.41
C GLN A 274 28.59 14.07 0.95
N LYS A 275 27.90 13.26 1.76
CA LYS A 275 27.45 13.65 3.11
C LYS A 275 28.60 13.89 4.09
N THR A 276 29.78 13.34 3.82
CA THR A 276 31.00 13.57 4.61
C THR A 276 31.93 14.62 3.98
N ASN A 277 31.45 15.37 2.98
CA ASN A 277 32.20 16.40 2.25
C ASN A 277 33.46 15.88 1.50
N GLU A 278 33.51 14.60 1.19
CA GLU A 278 34.57 13.95 0.40
C GLU A 278 34.18 13.98 -1.08
N ASN A 279 33.96 15.18 -1.64
CA ASN A 279 33.35 15.39 -2.94
C ASN A 279 34.07 14.68 -4.10
N ASP A 280 35.40 14.64 -4.10
CA ASP A 280 36.19 14.00 -5.17
C ASP A 280 35.91 12.47 -5.21
N LYS A 281 35.80 11.85 -4.06
CA LYS A 281 35.44 10.42 -3.96
C LYS A 281 33.98 10.19 -4.33
N ALA A 282 33.09 11.09 -3.94
CA ALA A 282 31.68 11.02 -4.33
C ALA A 282 31.51 11.10 -5.84
N GLU A 283 32.20 12.06 -6.50
CA GLU A 283 32.19 12.19 -7.96
C GLU A 283 32.68 10.89 -8.63
N ALA A 284 33.80 10.33 -8.17
CA ALA A 284 34.34 9.11 -8.72
C ALA A 284 33.37 7.92 -8.63
N GLU A 285 32.71 7.74 -7.49
CA GLU A 285 31.77 6.64 -7.30
C GLU A 285 30.45 6.85 -8.08
N TYR A 286 29.93 8.11 -8.19
CA TYR A 286 28.79 8.38 -9.06
C TYR A 286 29.10 8.11 -10.51
N LEU A 287 30.30 8.50 -11.00
CA LEU A 287 30.72 8.23 -12.38
C LEU A 287 30.85 6.74 -12.65
N LYS A 288 31.34 5.93 -11.70
CA LYS A 288 31.34 4.45 -11.82
C LYS A 288 29.93 3.89 -11.93
N ALA A 289 28.99 4.37 -11.10
CA ALA A 289 27.59 3.95 -11.20
C ALA A 289 27.01 4.26 -12.59
N LEU A 290 27.36 5.41 -13.17
CA LEU A 290 26.90 5.82 -14.51
C LEU A 290 27.66 5.16 -15.64
N GLU A 291 28.87 4.68 -15.43
CA GLU A 291 29.62 3.82 -16.38
C GLU A 291 28.93 2.47 -16.50
N ILE A 292 28.48 1.89 -15.39
CA ILE A 292 27.73 0.63 -15.35
C ILE A 292 26.33 0.81 -15.96
N LYS A 293 25.63 1.89 -15.55
CA LYS A 293 24.28 2.19 -16.02
C LYS A 293 24.10 3.70 -16.26
N SER A 294 24.26 4.12 -17.51
CA SER A 294 24.29 5.52 -17.92
C SER A 294 22.98 6.28 -17.68
N ASP A 295 21.86 5.57 -17.65
CA ASP A 295 20.51 6.07 -17.36
C ASP A 295 20.08 5.84 -15.90
N TYR A 296 21.03 5.55 -14.99
CA TYR A 296 20.69 5.38 -13.58
C TYR A 296 20.26 6.71 -12.98
N GLU A 297 18.94 6.87 -12.85
CA GLU A 297 18.26 8.12 -12.46
C GLU A 297 18.83 8.71 -11.17
N ILE A 298 18.97 7.88 -10.11
CA ILE A 298 19.42 8.32 -8.79
C ILE A 298 20.85 8.88 -8.84
N ALA A 299 21.76 8.23 -9.58
CA ALA A 299 23.14 8.70 -9.71
C ALA A 299 23.19 10.00 -10.52
N ASN A 300 22.45 10.09 -11.62
CA ASN A 300 22.35 11.30 -12.41
C ASN A 300 21.80 12.48 -11.57
N TYR A 301 20.69 12.26 -10.85
CA TYR A 301 20.10 13.29 -10.01
C TYR A 301 21.07 13.79 -8.93
N ASN A 302 21.65 12.87 -8.14
CA ASN A 302 22.54 13.23 -7.03
C ASN A 302 23.85 13.87 -7.50
N LEU A 303 24.44 13.39 -8.58
CA LEU A 303 25.60 14.01 -9.19
C LEU A 303 25.28 15.42 -9.72
N GLY A 304 24.09 15.59 -10.31
CA GLY A 304 23.56 16.89 -10.69
C GLY A 304 23.44 17.85 -9.51
N VAL A 305 22.90 17.39 -8.38
CA VAL A 305 22.82 18.18 -7.13
C VAL A 305 24.21 18.52 -6.61
N MET A 306 25.15 17.58 -6.64
CA MET A 306 26.53 17.80 -6.19
C MET A 306 27.20 18.87 -7.03
N TYR A 307 27.17 18.80 -8.34
CA TYR A 307 27.73 19.81 -9.24
C TYR A 307 27.05 21.17 -9.09
N PHE A 308 25.73 21.18 -8.89
CA PHE A 308 25.01 22.42 -8.61
C PHE A 308 25.53 23.10 -7.33
N ASN A 309 25.77 22.35 -6.26
CA ASN A 309 26.33 22.88 -5.02
C ASN A 309 27.75 23.39 -5.21
N MET A 310 28.61 22.62 -5.90
CA MET A 310 29.97 23.05 -6.22
C MET A 310 29.98 24.34 -7.08
N GLY A 311 29.06 24.49 -8.01
CA GLY A 311 28.87 25.72 -8.77
C GLY A 311 28.46 26.91 -7.90
N ASN A 312 27.58 26.67 -6.91
CA ASN A 312 27.20 27.70 -5.94
C ASN A 312 28.40 28.11 -5.07
N ASP A 313 29.24 27.18 -4.60
CA ASP A 313 30.44 27.48 -3.80
C ASP A 313 31.41 28.40 -4.55
N TRP A 314 31.60 28.17 -5.85
CA TRP A 314 32.41 29.08 -6.68
C TRP A 314 31.76 30.44 -6.88
N ASN A 315 30.44 30.49 -7.03
CA ASN A 315 29.70 31.74 -7.14
C ASN A 315 29.73 32.54 -5.83
N ASP A 316 29.69 31.91 -4.67
CA ASP A 316 29.81 32.55 -3.36
C ASP A 316 31.23 33.14 -3.18
N LYS A 317 32.27 32.41 -3.62
CA LYS A 317 33.63 32.91 -3.69
C LYS A 317 33.75 34.14 -4.64
N LEU A 318 33.04 34.08 -5.77
CA LEU A 318 32.98 35.22 -6.70
C LEU A 318 32.36 36.47 -6.05
N GLY A 319 31.23 36.26 -5.33
CA GLY A 319 30.54 37.36 -4.63
C GLY A 319 31.36 37.99 -3.48
N ALA A 320 32.29 37.22 -2.92
CA ALA A 320 33.16 37.68 -1.84
C ALA A 320 34.43 38.43 -2.34
N LEU A 321 34.69 38.48 -3.67
CA LEU A 321 35.89 39.14 -4.22
C LEU A 321 35.77 40.66 -4.13
N PRO A 322 36.91 41.34 -3.83
CA PRO A 322 36.97 42.78 -3.96
C PRO A 322 36.77 43.25 -5.43
N PRO A 323 36.13 44.40 -5.70
CA PRO A 323 35.81 44.84 -7.05
C PRO A 323 37.00 44.98 -8.00
N LYS A 324 38.24 45.09 -7.48
CA LYS A 324 39.47 45.22 -8.26
C LYS A 324 40.03 43.87 -8.76
N GLU A 325 39.58 42.76 -8.26
CA GLU A 325 40.09 41.40 -8.58
C GLU A 325 39.42 40.82 -9.84
N THR A 326 39.44 41.59 -10.95
CA THR A 326 38.68 41.23 -12.18
C THR A 326 39.13 39.92 -12.83
N THR A 327 40.44 39.58 -12.78
CA THR A 327 40.99 38.34 -13.34
C THR A 327 40.47 37.11 -12.56
N LYS A 328 40.52 37.17 -11.22
CA LYS A 328 39.97 36.09 -10.36
C LYS A 328 38.46 36.00 -10.49
N ALA A 329 37.76 37.12 -10.61
CA ALA A 329 36.32 37.12 -10.83
C ALA A 329 35.95 36.32 -12.08
N LYS A 330 36.63 36.55 -13.20
CA LYS A 330 36.43 35.82 -14.45
C LYS A 330 36.76 34.32 -14.29
N GLU A 331 37.84 33.99 -13.58
CA GLU A 331 38.19 32.59 -13.28
C GLU A 331 37.10 31.89 -12.47
N TYR A 332 36.59 32.53 -11.40
CA TYR A 332 35.57 31.94 -10.52
C TYR A 332 34.24 31.80 -11.23
N GLU A 333 33.86 32.79 -12.04
CA GLU A 333 32.65 32.70 -12.89
C GLU A 333 32.77 31.56 -13.90
N THR A 334 33.90 31.36 -14.52
CA THR A 334 34.17 30.26 -15.45
C THR A 334 33.99 28.91 -14.74
N LYS A 335 34.61 28.74 -13.56
CA LYS A 335 34.48 27.50 -12.76
C LYS A 335 33.07 27.27 -12.32
N ALA A 336 32.34 28.27 -11.85
CA ALA A 336 30.94 28.15 -11.50
C ALA A 336 30.08 27.65 -12.67
N ASN A 337 30.29 28.29 -13.86
CA ASN A 337 29.53 27.91 -15.05
C ASN A 337 29.89 26.51 -15.57
N GLU A 338 31.14 26.04 -15.45
CA GLU A 338 31.52 24.66 -15.75
C GLU A 338 30.73 23.65 -14.91
N TYR A 339 30.66 23.87 -13.59
CA TYR A 339 29.90 23.00 -12.70
C TYR A 339 28.39 23.08 -12.96
N PHE A 340 27.82 24.24 -13.23
CA PHE A 340 26.42 24.37 -13.61
C PHE A 340 26.08 23.63 -14.91
N ARG A 341 26.98 23.63 -15.91
CA ARG A 341 26.82 22.86 -17.15
C ARG A 341 26.85 21.34 -16.87
N LYS A 342 27.78 20.88 -16.01
CA LYS A 342 27.79 19.47 -15.55
C LYS A 342 26.51 19.14 -14.84
N ALA A 343 25.97 20.00 -13.97
CA ALA A 343 24.71 19.79 -13.29
C ALA A 343 23.53 19.68 -14.26
N VAL A 344 23.46 20.56 -15.27
CA VAL A 344 22.43 20.50 -16.32
C VAL A 344 22.45 19.16 -17.02
N ALA A 345 23.61 18.69 -17.49
CA ALA A 345 23.75 17.45 -18.23
C ALA A 345 23.24 16.24 -17.44
N ASN A 346 23.49 16.21 -16.13
CA ASN A 346 23.03 15.13 -15.27
C ASN A 346 21.53 15.25 -14.92
N PHE A 347 21.03 16.44 -14.65
CA PHE A 347 19.60 16.65 -14.42
C PHE A 347 18.76 16.37 -15.67
N GLU A 348 19.25 16.68 -16.88
CA GLU A 348 18.54 16.32 -18.13
C GLU A 348 18.39 14.81 -18.25
N LYS A 349 19.47 14.03 -18.03
CA LYS A 349 19.41 12.57 -18.04
C LYS A 349 18.47 12.00 -16.97
N SER A 350 18.52 12.53 -15.75
CA SER A 350 17.58 12.13 -14.68
C SER A 350 16.14 12.43 -15.08
N TYR A 351 15.87 13.61 -15.63
CA TYR A 351 14.54 14.03 -16.05
C TYR A 351 13.99 13.22 -17.24
N GLU A 352 14.85 12.78 -18.16
CA GLU A 352 14.48 11.91 -19.27
C GLU A 352 13.95 10.57 -18.77
N VAL A 353 14.57 10.01 -17.72
CA VAL A 353 14.16 8.73 -17.13
C VAL A 353 12.93 8.87 -16.23
N SER A 354 12.91 9.91 -15.40
CA SER A 354 11.86 10.14 -14.41
C SER A 354 11.47 11.61 -14.36
N PRO A 355 10.58 12.06 -15.24
CA PRO A 355 10.13 13.45 -15.26
C PRO A 355 9.42 13.83 -13.97
N ASP A 356 9.98 14.80 -13.23
CA ASP A 356 9.40 15.33 -12.01
C ASP A 356 9.45 16.88 -11.96
N LYS A 357 8.59 17.47 -11.14
CA LYS A 357 8.44 18.91 -11.03
C LYS A 357 9.68 19.59 -10.45
N ALA A 358 10.38 18.95 -9.53
CA ALA A 358 11.53 19.55 -8.84
C ALA A 358 12.72 19.65 -9.80
N THR A 359 13.07 18.55 -10.49
CA THR A 359 14.12 18.51 -11.51
C THR A 359 13.83 19.47 -12.66
N LYS A 360 12.56 19.53 -13.13
CA LYS A 360 12.10 20.50 -14.13
C LYS A 360 12.42 21.96 -13.71
N GLN A 361 12.09 22.31 -12.47
CA GLN A 361 12.33 23.64 -11.94
C GLN A 361 13.83 23.95 -11.79
N GLN A 362 14.64 22.95 -11.39
CA GLN A 362 16.10 23.13 -11.29
C GLN A 362 16.74 23.35 -12.67
N LEU A 363 16.37 22.57 -13.66
CA LEU A 363 16.83 22.76 -15.05
C LEU A 363 16.49 24.15 -15.56
N ARG A 364 15.26 24.61 -15.37
CA ARG A 364 14.86 25.96 -15.77
C ARG A 364 15.72 27.04 -15.10
N LYS A 365 15.95 26.94 -13.79
CA LYS A 365 16.78 27.90 -13.04
C LYS A 365 18.21 27.90 -13.51
N LEU A 366 18.81 26.75 -13.78
CA LEU A 366 20.17 26.61 -14.26
C LEU A 366 20.34 27.20 -15.66
N PHE A 367 19.43 26.94 -16.60
CA PHE A 367 19.49 27.53 -17.94
C PHE A 367 19.32 29.03 -17.90
N LEU A 368 18.46 29.60 -17.08
CA LEU A 368 18.36 31.06 -16.89
C LEU A 368 19.66 31.65 -16.35
N ARG A 369 20.30 30.96 -15.40
CA ARG A 369 21.58 31.40 -14.82
C ARG A 369 22.73 31.38 -15.84
N LEU A 370 22.73 30.39 -16.72
CA LEU A 370 23.70 30.28 -17.81
C LEU A 370 23.42 31.20 -18.99
N GLY A 371 22.34 32.00 -18.95
CA GLY A 371 21.90 32.88 -20.03
C GLY A 371 21.23 32.17 -21.20
N GLU A 372 20.87 30.87 -21.04
CA GLU A 372 20.30 30.03 -22.09
C GLU A 372 18.74 30.04 -22.01
N THR A 373 18.15 31.21 -22.24
CA THR A 373 16.71 31.45 -22.05
C THR A 373 15.82 30.57 -22.90
N GLU A 374 16.19 30.29 -24.15
CA GLU A 374 15.44 29.41 -25.05
C GLU A 374 15.33 27.96 -24.50
N LYS A 375 16.42 27.46 -23.88
CA LYS A 375 16.41 26.15 -23.24
C LYS A 375 15.62 26.17 -21.94
N ALA A 376 15.68 27.25 -21.17
CA ALA A 376 14.88 27.42 -19.97
C ALA A 376 13.38 27.36 -20.24
N ASP A 377 12.95 27.85 -21.41
CA ASP A 377 11.55 27.86 -21.81
C ASP A 377 10.95 26.46 -22.07
N LYS A 378 11.80 25.47 -22.39
CA LYS A 378 11.38 24.06 -22.50
C LYS A 378 10.93 23.47 -21.17
N TYR A 379 11.35 24.08 -20.07
CA TYR A 379 11.07 23.62 -18.69
C TYR A 379 10.11 24.58 -17.94
N LYS A 380 9.22 25.26 -18.64
CA LYS A 380 8.15 26.10 -18.05
C LYS A 380 7.01 25.33 -17.40
#